data_980f41f4210f8665d08affb9921ee700
#
_entry.id   980f41f4210f8665d08affb9921ee700
#
_cell.length_a   1.000
_cell.length_b   1.000
_cell.length_c   1.000
_cell.angle_alpha   90.00
_cell.angle_beta   90.00
_cell.angle_gamma   90.00
#
_symmetry.space_group_name_H-M   'P 1'
#
loop_
_entity.id
_entity.type
_entity.pdbx_description
1 polymer ?
#
loop_
_entity_poly.entity_id
_entity_poly.type
_entity_poly.pdbx_seq_one_letter_code
_entity_poly.pdbx_strand_id
1 'polypeptide(L)'
;MSLFSKQIDKRIAAYQRELIETHYREVDNMYRQIRGWRHDYRNHIQTMKVLAANGDMNAIREYLDMLDTDLNTVDTVVKTGNPMADAILNSKISLAQSKGITVHCDAHIPVKLKMSELDLCVIIGNLFDNAIEASISLPEDQRLIRVYMDMKGTQLYISFTNFTSTKKLEKVGKVFKTSKGEGHGFGLVRIDSIIERLDGYLSRNSEDGAFTTEILIPQV
;
A
#
# COMPACT_ATOMS: atom_id res chain seq x y z
N MET A 1 36.27 24.41 -10.57
CA MET A 1 35.13 23.67 -10.03
C MET A 1 34.54 24.47 -8.87
N SER A 2 33.35 25.02 -9.05
CA SER A 2 32.73 25.99 -8.10
C SER A 2 32.37 25.31 -6.77
N LEU A 3 32.53 26.04 -5.65
CA LEU A 3 32.06 25.62 -4.31
C LEU A 3 30.58 25.19 -4.33
N PHE A 4 29.80 25.77 -5.21
CA PHE A 4 28.37 25.49 -5.44
C PHE A 4 28.16 24.06 -6.00
N SER A 5 29.01 23.60 -6.94
CA SER A 5 28.93 22.23 -7.48
C SER A 5 29.20 21.18 -6.42
N LYS A 6 30.23 21.40 -5.55
CA LYS A 6 30.56 20.47 -4.45
C LYS A 6 29.43 20.36 -3.40
N GLN A 7 28.68 21.43 -3.20
CA GLN A 7 27.59 21.43 -2.24
C GLN A 7 26.35 20.72 -2.80
N ILE A 8 26.10 20.84 -4.11
CA ILE A 8 25.05 20.09 -4.82
C ILE A 8 25.40 18.58 -4.83
N ASP A 9 26.65 18.22 -5.15
CA ASP A 9 27.08 16.82 -5.18
C ASP A 9 26.98 16.15 -3.80
N LYS A 10 27.30 16.89 -2.71
CA LYS A 10 27.10 16.40 -1.34
C LYS A 10 25.62 16.19 -0.98
N ARG A 11 24.74 17.07 -1.43
CA ARG A 11 23.31 16.93 -1.19
C ARG A 11 22.72 15.77 -1.97
N ILE A 12 23.12 15.58 -3.22
CA ILE A 12 22.72 14.43 -4.04
C ILE A 12 23.19 13.13 -3.40
N ALA A 13 24.45 13.04 -2.95
CA ALA A 13 24.99 11.86 -2.31
C ALA A 13 24.30 11.54 -0.95
N ALA A 14 23.96 12.57 -0.16
CA ALA A 14 23.20 12.40 1.08
C ALA A 14 21.78 11.90 0.80
N TYR A 15 21.10 12.48 -0.20
CA TYR A 15 19.78 12.06 -0.64
C TYR A 15 19.75 10.61 -1.16
N GLN A 16 20.75 10.23 -1.98
CA GLN A 16 20.86 8.85 -2.46
C GLN A 16 21.08 7.85 -1.32
N ARG A 17 21.89 8.21 -0.30
CA ARG A 17 22.12 7.38 0.86
C ARG A 17 20.85 7.17 1.68
N GLU A 18 20.12 8.24 1.95
CA GLU A 18 18.85 8.20 2.68
C GLU A 18 17.78 7.38 1.93
N LEU A 19 17.72 7.51 0.61
CA LEU A 19 16.84 6.70 -0.25
C LEU A 19 17.17 5.21 -0.15
N ILE A 20 18.46 4.85 -0.19
CA ILE A 20 18.93 3.46 -0.06
C ILE A 20 18.61 2.91 1.34
N GLU A 21 18.86 3.67 2.40
CA GLU A 21 18.57 3.25 3.78
C GLU A 21 17.07 3.05 4.01
N THR A 22 16.25 3.94 3.49
CA THR A 22 14.79 3.81 3.58
C THR A 22 14.31 2.58 2.83
N HIS A 23 14.84 2.35 1.63
CA HIS A 23 14.53 1.15 0.85
C HIS A 23 14.95 -0.13 1.59
N TYR A 24 16.11 -0.13 2.21
CA TYR A 24 16.60 -1.27 2.99
C TYR A 24 15.68 -1.58 4.18
N ARG A 25 15.25 -0.55 4.93
CA ARG A 25 14.33 -0.71 6.07
C ARG A 25 12.97 -1.27 5.65
N GLU A 26 12.43 -0.83 4.51
CA GLU A 26 11.13 -1.32 4.04
C GLU A 26 11.20 -2.77 3.55
N VAL A 27 12.27 -3.11 2.82
CA VAL A 27 12.53 -4.50 2.42
C VAL A 27 12.71 -5.38 3.66
N ASP A 28 13.46 -4.94 4.67
CA ASP A 28 13.64 -5.68 5.93
C ASP A 28 12.31 -5.84 6.70
N ASN A 29 11.50 -4.80 6.77
CA ASN A 29 10.16 -4.87 7.38
C ASN A 29 9.26 -5.86 6.63
N MET A 30 9.26 -5.83 5.31
CA MET A 30 8.51 -6.79 4.50
C MET A 30 9.02 -8.23 4.71
N TYR A 31 10.32 -8.45 4.76
CA TYR A 31 10.89 -9.75 5.09
C TYR A 31 10.52 -10.23 6.51
N ARG A 32 10.42 -9.31 7.48
CA ARG A 32 9.95 -9.65 8.84
C ARG A 32 8.49 -10.05 8.84
N GLN A 33 7.63 -9.34 8.12
CA GLN A 33 6.21 -9.68 7.99
C GLN A 33 6.03 -11.05 7.31
N ILE A 34 6.72 -11.30 6.19
CA ILE A 34 6.68 -12.60 5.50
C ILE A 34 7.20 -13.73 6.41
N ARG A 35 8.26 -13.48 7.20
CA ARG A 35 8.75 -14.46 8.17
C ARG A 35 7.73 -14.72 9.30
N GLY A 36 7.05 -13.69 9.77
CA GLY A 36 5.95 -13.80 10.74
C GLY A 36 4.83 -14.67 10.18
N TRP A 37 4.30 -14.35 9.03
CA TRP A 37 3.27 -15.15 8.37
C TRP A 37 3.68 -16.60 8.16
N ARG A 38 4.90 -16.85 7.67
CA ARG A 38 5.40 -18.22 7.46
C ARG A 38 5.54 -18.99 8.77
N HIS A 39 5.88 -18.33 9.86
CA HIS A 39 5.91 -18.91 11.19
C HIS A 39 4.51 -19.28 11.65
N ASP A 40 3.54 -18.38 11.50
CA ASP A 40 2.17 -18.59 11.93
C ASP A 40 1.48 -19.69 11.11
N TYR A 41 1.66 -19.68 9.78
CA TYR A 41 1.21 -20.79 8.93
C TYR A 41 1.79 -22.15 9.35
N ARG A 42 3.08 -22.16 9.70
CA ARG A 42 3.74 -23.40 10.18
C ARG A 42 3.12 -23.88 11.49
N ASN A 43 2.81 -22.99 12.41
CA ASN A 43 2.16 -23.28 13.67
C ASN A 43 0.76 -23.86 13.46
N HIS A 44 -0.05 -23.24 12.57
CA HIS A 44 -1.37 -23.76 12.20
C HIS A 44 -1.29 -25.15 11.60
N ILE A 45 -0.38 -25.38 10.65
CA ILE A 45 -0.15 -26.71 10.05
C ILE A 45 0.30 -27.71 11.10
N GLN A 46 1.16 -27.33 12.04
CA GLN A 46 1.65 -28.20 13.11
C GLN A 46 0.51 -28.60 14.06
N THR A 47 -0.33 -27.66 14.45
CA THR A 47 -1.53 -27.91 15.28
C THR A 47 -2.48 -28.87 14.58
N MET A 48 -2.80 -28.64 13.31
CA MET A 48 -3.63 -29.55 12.52
C MET A 48 -3.04 -30.95 12.42
N LYS A 49 -1.72 -31.08 12.26
CA LYS A 49 -1.05 -32.39 12.23
C LYS A 49 -1.16 -33.15 13.54
N VAL A 50 -1.03 -32.46 14.68
CA VAL A 50 -1.17 -33.07 16.01
C VAL A 50 -2.61 -33.54 16.24
N LEU A 51 -3.59 -32.71 15.89
CA LEU A 51 -5.00 -33.08 16.00
C LEU A 51 -5.36 -34.26 15.10
N ALA A 52 -4.81 -34.29 13.87
CA ALA A 52 -5.00 -35.40 12.95
C ALA A 52 -4.33 -36.68 13.43
N ALA A 53 -3.14 -36.60 14.05
CA ALA A 53 -2.44 -37.75 14.61
C ALA A 53 -3.20 -38.39 15.80
N ASN A 54 -3.95 -37.57 16.54
CA ASN A 54 -4.81 -38.02 17.63
C ASN A 54 -6.16 -38.57 17.16
N GLY A 55 -6.46 -38.47 15.86
CA GLY A 55 -7.73 -38.93 15.28
C GLY A 55 -8.94 -38.05 15.64
N ASP A 56 -8.70 -36.87 16.19
CA ASP A 56 -9.75 -35.97 16.68
C ASP A 56 -10.28 -35.07 15.56
N MET A 57 -11.18 -35.64 14.75
CA MET A 57 -11.81 -34.92 13.64
C MET A 57 -12.69 -33.76 14.08
N ASN A 58 -13.23 -33.81 15.29
CA ASN A 58 -14.05 -32.69 15.81
C ASN A 58 -13.15 -31.51 16.18
N ALA A 59 -12.06 -31.74 16.89
CA ALA A 59 -11.10 -30.71 17.22
C ALA A 59 -10.45 -30.09 15.98
N ILE A 60 -10.21 -30.87 14.91
CA ILE A 60 -9.74 -30.31 13.64
C ILE A 60 -10.79 -29.37 13.05
N ARG A 61 -12.06 -29.76 13.07
CA ARG A 61 -13.15 -28.94 12.51
C ARG A 61 -13.32 -27.66 13.31
N GLU A 62 -13.37 -27.73 14.64
CA GLU A 62 -13.44 -26.57 15.52
C GLU A 62 -12.25 -25.62 15.31
N TYR A 63 -11.06 -26.16 15.12
CA TYR A 63 -9.86 -25.36 14.85
C TYR A 63 -9.90 -24.68 13.49
N LEU A 64 -10.41 -25.35 12.44
CA LEU A 64 -10.63 -24.74 11.13
C LEU A 64 -11.71 -23.68 11.18
N ASP A 65 -12.81 -23.90 11.90
CA ASP A 65 -13.88 -22.91 12.10
C ASP A 65 -13.38 -21.68 12.87
N MET A 66 -12.50 -21.88 13.86
CA MET A 66 -11.83 -20.76 14.55
C MET A 66 -10.94 -19.97 13.60
N LEU A 67 -10.13 -20.62 12.76
CA LEU A 67 -9.29 -19.95 11.77
C LEU A 67 -10.13 -19.23 10.71
N ASP A 68 -11.24 -19.81 10.29
CA ASP A 68 -12.17 -19.18 9.35
C ASP A 68 -12.85 -17.95 9.99
N THR A 69 -13.18 -18.02 11.28
CA THR A 69 -13.71 -16.88 12.04
C THR A 69 -12.68 -15.77 12.18
N ASP A 70 -11.42 -16.09 12.49
CA ASP A 70 -10.33 -15.11 12.58
C ASP A 70 -10.07 -14.43 11.22
N LEU A 71 -10.21 -15.18 10.13
CA LEU A 71 -10.13 -14.63 8.76
C LEU A 71 -11.36 -13.78 8.40
N ASN A 72 -12.54 -14.11 8.94
CA ASN A 72 -13.81 -13.44 8.65
C ASN A 72 -14.12 -12.26 9.60
N THR A 73 -13.38 -12.07 10.71
CA THR A 73 -13.51 -10.87 11.56
C THR A 73 -13.02 -9.59 10.90
N VAL A 74 -12.35 -9.70 9.75
CA VAL A 74 -12.10 -8.58 8.85
C VAL A 74 -13.26 -8.50 7.86
N ASP A 75 -14.26 -7.70 8.18
CA ASP A 75 -15.56 -7.55 7.47
C ASP A 75 -15.45 -6.96 6.05
N THR A 76 -14.35 -7.11 5.37
CA THR A 76 -14.22 -6.82 3.94
C THR A 76 -12.99 -7.55 3.35
N VAL A 77 -13.13 -8.82 3.06
CA VAL A 77 -12.11 -9.51 2.27
C VAL A 77 -12.25 -9.05 0.82
N VAL A 78 -11.43 -8.09 0.42
CA VAL A 78 -11.28 -7.69 -0.98
C VAL A 78 -10.67 -8.86 -1.73
N LYS A 79 -11.35 -9.33 -2.75
CA LYS A 79 -10.89 -10.38 -3.68
C LYS A 79 -10.76 -9.76 -5.06
N THR A 80 -9.58 -9.28 -5.40
CA THR A 80 -9.29 -8.65 -6.70
C THR A 80 -9.12 -9.68 -7.81
N GLY A 81 -8.75 -10.90 -7.47
CA GLY A 81 -8.27 -11.94 -8.37
C GLY A 81 -6.74 -12.09 -8.39
N ASN A 82 -6.00 -11.17 -7.79
CA ASN A 82 -4.55 -11.22 -7.65
C ASN A 82 -4.17 -11.41 -6.18
N PRO A 83 -3.55 -12.55 -5.79
CA PRO A 83 -3.28 -12.87 -4.39
C PRO A 83 -2.39 -11.85 -3.66
N MET A 84 -1.44 -11.23 -4.36
CA MET A 84 -0.56 -10.23 -3.76
C MET A 84 -1.31 -8.91 -3.51
N ALA A 85 -2.13 -8.49 -4.48
CA ALA A 85 -3.00 -7.33 -4.30
C ALA A 85 -4.01 -7.56 -3.15
N ASP A 86 -4.60 -8.76 -3.07
CA ASP A 86 -5.51 -9.12 -1.99
C ASP A 86 -4.83 -9.00 -0.62
N ALA A 87 -3.63 -9.53 -0.48
CA ALA A 87 -2.87 -9.48 0.77
C ALA A 87 -2.57 -8.04 1.21
N ILE A 88 -2.04 -7.19 0.32
CA ILE A 88 -1.68 -5.81 0.67
C ILE A 88 -2.91 -4.93 0.91
N LEU A 89 -3.96 -5.07 0.07
CA LEU A 89 -5.21 -4.31 0.21
C LEU A 89 -5.88 -4.64 1.54
N ASN A 90 -6.10 -5.91 1.86
CA ASN A 90 -6.76 -6.31 3.10
C ASN A 90 -5.96 -5.87 4.34
N SER A 91 -4.63 -6.01 4.31
CA SER A 91 -3.75 -5.52 5.40
C SER A 91 -3.89 -4.00 5.62
N LYS A 92 -3.87 -3.22 4.54
CA LYS A 92 -3.96 -1.76 4.63
C LYS A 92 -5.36 -1.27 4.96
N ILE A 93 -6.40 -1.96 4.48
CA ILE A 93 -7.80 -1.68 4.83
C ILE A 93 -8.02 -1.91 6.34
N SER A 94 -7.55 -3.06 6.87
CA SER A 94 -7.62 -3.35 8.30
C SER A 94 -6.90 -2.28 9.13
N LEU A 95 -5.70 -1.84 8.71
CA LEU A 95 -4.99 -0.75 9.36
C LEU A 95 -5.76 0.58 9.33
N ALA A 96 -6.39 0.92 8.20
CA ALA A 96 -7.20 2.13 8.07
C ALA A 96 -8.42 2.08 8.99
N GLN A 97 -9.13 0.94 9.00
CA GLN A 97 -10.30 0.71 9.85
C GLN A 97 -9.96 0.78 11.35
N SER A 98 -8.80 0.23 11.76
CA SER A 98 -8.33 0.35 13.16
C SER A 98 -8.07 1.79 13.62
N LYS A 99 -7.98 2.73 12.66
CA LYS A 99 -7.84 4.17 12.88
C LYS A 99 -9.14 4.95 12.68
N GLY A 100 -10.28 4.26 12.64
CA GLY A 100 -11.59 4.87 12.43
C GLY A 100 -11.78 5.45 11.03
N ILE A 101 -11.10 4.89 10.01
CA ILE A 101 -11.22 5.35 8.61
C ILE A 101 -12.12 4.38 7.85
N THR A 102 -13.19 4.87 7.27
CA THR A 102 -14.02 4.10 6.34
C THR A 102 -13.27 3.91 5.02
N VAL A 103 -13.25 2.68 4.50
CA VAL A 103 -12.62 2.37 3.22
C VAL A 103 -13.63 1.76 2.27
N HIS A 104 -13.82 2.38 1.10
CA HIS A 104 -14.56 1.80 -0.01
C HIS A 104 -13.55 1.33 -1.05
N CYS A 105 -13.46 0.03 -1.25
CA CYS A 105 -12.54 -0.59 -2.20
C CYS A 105 -13.30 -1.40 -3.23
N ASP A 106 -13.12 -1.04 -4.49
CA ASP A 106 -13.62 -1.77 -5.66
C ASP A 106 -12.41 -2.05 -6.56
N ALA A 107 -11.95 -3.31 -6.58
CA ALA A 107 -10.70 -3.66 -7.21
C ALA A 107 -10.78 -5.01 -7.94
N HIS A 108 -10.50 -4.98 -9.25
CA HIS A 108 -10.41 -6.15 -10.11
C HIS A 108 -9.06 -6.16 -10.82
N ILE A 109 -8.23 -7.13 -10.47
CA ILE A 109 -6.84 -7.19 -10.95
C ILE A 109 -6.59 -8.59 -11.54
N PRO A 110 -6.03 -8.70 -12.76
CA PRO A 110 -5.65 -9.98 -13.32
C PRO A 110 -4.65 -10.72 -12.43
N VAL A 111 -4.75 -12.05 -12.38
CA VAL A 111 -3.82 -12.93 -11.65
C VAL A 111 -2.36 -12.66 -12.06
N LYS A 112 -2.15 -12.40 -13.35
CA LYS A 112 -0.81 -12.08 -13.88
C LYS A 112 -0.79 -10.66 -14.41
N LEU A 113 0.13 -9.88 -13.90
CA LEU A 113 0.48 -8.56 -14.39
C LEU A 113 1.88 -8.60 -15.03
N LYS A 114 2.15 -7.68 -15.93
CA LYS A 114 3.49 -7.48 -16.50
C LYS A 114 4.43 -6.79 -15.50
N MET A 115 3.88 -5.94 -14.64
CA MET A 115 4.63 -5.34 -13.54
C MET A 115 4.95 -6.37 -12.45
N SER A 116 6.03 -6.15 -11.70
CA SER A 116 6.38 -7.03 -10.59
C SER A 116 5.39 -6.90 -9.42
N GLU A 117 5.18 -7.99 -8.69
CA GLU A 117 4.36 -7.98 -7.46
C GLU A 117 4.91 -7.02 -6.41
N LEU A 118 6.23 -6.86 -6.37
CA LEU A 118 6.90 -5.92 -5.47
C LEU A 118 6.52 -4.46 -5.81
N ASP A 119 6.54 -4.09 -7.09
CA ASP A 119 6.15 -2.75 -7.53
C ASP A 119 4.68 -2.47 -7.21
N LEU A 120 3.80 -3.44 -7.43
CA LEU A 120 2.39 -3.35 -7.07
C LEU A 120 2.21 -3.09 -5.57
N CYS A 121 2.91 -3.87 -4.72
CA CYS A 121 2.90 -3.69 -3.27
C CYS A 121 3.40 -2.31 -2.84
N VAL A 122 4.50 -1.84 -3.45
CA VAL A 122 5.07 -0.52 -3.14
C VAL A 122 4.08 0.59 -3.52
N ILE A 123 3.45 0.51 -4.69
CA ILE A 123 2.45 1.51 -5.13
C ILE A 123 1.26 1.53 -4.17
N ILE A 124 0.60 0.37 -3.96
CA ILE A 124 -0.60 0.28 -3.10
C ILE A 124 -0.26 0.70 -1.67
N GLY A 125 0.85 0.19 -1.12
CA GLY A 125 1.28 0.49 0.24
C GLY A 125 1.49 1.98 0.46
N ASN A 126 2.26 2.65 -0.40
CA ASN A 126 2.51 4.08 -0.28
C ASN A 126 1.26 4.94 -0.51
N LEU A 127 0.37 4.56 -1.43
CA LEU A 127 -0.90 5.26 -1.64
C LEU A 127 -1.78 5.18 -0.39
N PHE A 128 -1.91 4.01 0.22
CA PHE A 128 -2.65 3.84 1.48
C PHE A 128 -2.02 4.61 2.63
N ASP A 129 -0.70 4.53 2.82
CA ASP A 129 -0.02 5.21 3.92
C ASP A 129 -0.23 6.73 3.84
N ASN A 130 -0.14 7.30 2.63
CA ASN A 130 -0.43 8.70 2.40
C ASN A 130 -1.90 9.04 2.66
N ALA A 131 -2.83 8.19 2.22
CA ALA A 131 -4.26 8.39 2.39
C ALA A 131 -4.66 8.31 3.88
N ILE A 132 -4.15 7.30 4.60
CA ILE A 132 -4.39 7.13 6.04
C ILE A 132 -3.87 8.34 6.81
N GLU A 133 -2.63 8.75 6.55
CA GLU A 133 -2.01 9.87 7.23
C GLU A 133 -2.77 11.19 7.01
N ALA A 134 -3.22 11.44 5.78
CA ALA A 134 -4.01 12.62 5.47
C ALA A 134 -5.40 12.60 6.12
N SER A 135 -6.05 11.44 6.17
CA SER A 135 -7.41 11.29 6.72
C SER A 135 -7.48 11.41 8.24
N ILE A 136 -6.42 11.03 8.97
CA ILE A 136 -6.38 11.11 10.45
C ILE A 136 -6.60 12.54 10.97
N SER A 137 -6.30 13.55 10.18
CA SER A 137 -6.52 14.96 10.54
C SER A 137 -8.00 15.37 10.59
N LEU A 138 -8.91 14.53 10.07
CA LEU A 138 -10.34 14.74 10.07
C LEU A 138 -11.01 14.09 11.31
N PRO A 139 -12.21 14.57 11.71
CA PRO A 139 -13.09 13.83 12.62
C PRO A 139 -13.40 12.43 12.05
N GLU A 140 -13.61 11.44 12.94
CA GLU A 140 -13.76 10.03 12.51
C GLU A 140 -14.91 9.81 11.52
N ASP A 141 -16.02 10.50 11.71
CA ASP A 141 -17.21 10.45 10.85
C ASP A 141 -16.98 11.01 9.43
N GLN A 142 -15.88 11.71 9.21
CA GLN A 142 -15.50 12.31 7.93
C GLN A 142 -14.30 11.60 7.27
N ARG A 143 -13.72 10.60 7.94
CA ARG A 143 -12.56 9.86 7.42
C ARG A 143 -13.01 8.85 6.38
N LEU A 144 -12.65 9.08 5.14
CA LEU A 144 -13.01 8.21 4.02
C LEU A 144 -11.85 8.07 3.03
N ILE A 145 -11.57 6.83 2.64
CA ILE A 145 -10.67 6.48 1.54
C ILE A 145 -11.47 5.70 0.50
N ARG A 146 -11.35 6.08 -0.77
CA ARG A 146 -11.89 5.34 -1.91
C ARG A 146 -10.77 4.80 -2.75
N VAL A 147 -10.85 3.51 -3.05
CA VAL A 147 -9.91 2.80 -3.92
C VAL A 147 -10.68 2.19 -5.08
N TYR A 148 -10.20 2.45 -6.27
CA TYR A 148 -10.70 1.80 -7.48
C TYR A 148 -9.54 1.27 -8.29
N MET A 149 -9.60 0.00 -8.69
CA MET A 149 -8.56 -0.64 -9.50
C MET A 149 -9.22 -1.56 -10.53
N ASP A 150 -8.89 -1.38 -11.80
CA ASP A 150 -9.44 -2.21 -12.88
C ASP A 150 -8.58 -2.11 -14.14
N MET A 151 -8.77 -3.07 -15.05
CA MET A 151 -8.19 -2.99 -16.39
C MET A 151 -8.98 -2.03 -17.27
N LYS A 152 -8.29 -1.06 -17.86
CA LYS A 152 -8.81 -0.18 -18.90
C LYS A 152 -8.14 -0.53 -20.24
N GLY A 153 -8.76 -1.45 -20.97
CA GLY A 153 -8.12 -2.05 -22.13
C GLY A 153 -6.87 -2.84 -21.74
N THR A 154 -5.71 -2.41 -22.21
CA THR A 154 -4.41 -3.02 -21.92
C THR A 154 -3.65 -2.34 -20.78
N GLN A 155 -4.28 -1.46 -20.04
CA GLN A 155 -3.65 -0.72 -18.94
C GLN A 155 -4.32 -1.02 -17.61
N LEU A 156 -3.52 -1.21 -16.57
CA LEU A 156 -4.02 -1.24 -15.20
C LEU A 156 -4.28 0.20 -14.74
N TYR A 157 -5.52 0.50 -14.41
CA TYR A 157 -5.92 1.77 -13.82
C TYR A 157 -6.04 1.64 -12.33
N ILE A 158 -5.43 2.55 -11.60
CA ILE A 158 -5.46 2.63 -10.13
C ILE A 158 -5.89 4.04 -9.75
N SER A 159 -6.90 4.17 -8.92
CA SER A 159 -7.36 5.45 -8.38
C SER A 159 -7.49 5.36 -6.87
N PHE A 160 -6.86 6.29 -6.17
CA PHE A 160 -6.98 6.49 -4.74
C PHE A 160 -7.47 7.91 -4.46
N THR A 161 -8.57 8.03 -3.74
CA THR A 161 -9.09 9.31 -3.27
C THR A 161 -9.22 9.26 -1.75
N ASN A 162 -8.61 10.20 -1.06
CA ASN A 162 -8.78 10.39 0.37
C ASN A 162 -9.32 11.78 0.69
N PHE A 163 -10.10 11.87 1.75
CA PHE A 163 -10.53 13.14 2.30
C PHE A 163 -9.49 13.65 3.30
N THR A 164 -9.36 14.96 3.41
CA THR A 164 -8.35 15.65 4.22
C THR A 164 -8.85 16.99 4.71
N SER A 165 -8.37 17.46 5.85
CA SER A 165 -8.62 18.83 6.34
C SER A 165 -7.82 19.90 5.60
N THR A 166 -6.90 19.49 4.73
CA THR A 166 -6.00 20.41 4.03
C THR A 166 -6.75 21.12 2.90
N LYS A 167 -6.61 22.45 2.84
CA LYS A 167 -7.02 23.21 1.66
C LYS A 167 -6.18 22.78 0.46
N LYS A 168 -6.69 23.07 -0.74
CA LYS A 168 -6.05 22.78 -2.00
C LYS A 168 -4.54 23.04 -1.96
N LEU A 169 -3.75 22.00 -2.20
CA LEU A 169 -2.29 22.12 -2.22
C LEU A 169 -1.82 22.83 -3.49
N GLU A 170 -0.93 23.81 -3.32
CA GLU A 170 -0.30 24.49 -4.46
C GLU A 170 0.71 23.57 -5.15
N LYS A 171 0.61 23.47 -6.48
CA LYS A 171 1.63 22.83 -7.31
C LYS A 171 2.81 23.77 -7.53
N VAL A 172 4.02 23.29 -7.21
CA VAL A 172 5.27 23.94 -7.59
C VAL A 172 5.97 23.03 -8.58
N GLY A 173 5.81 23.28 -9.88
CA GLY A 173 6.29 22.39 -10.95
C GLY A 173 5.50 21.09 -11.00
N LYS A 174 6.18 19.94 -10.97
CA LYS A 174 5.57 18.60 -10.92
C LYS A 174 5.27 18.11 -9.50
N VAL A 175 5.67 18.84 -8.46
CA VAL A 175 5.59 18.40 -7.06
C VAL A 175 4.58 19.25 -6.30
N PHE A 176 3.74 18.63 -5.47
CA PHE A 176 2.91 19.35 -4.52
C PHE A 176 3.76 19.81 -3.33
N LYS A 177 3.57 21.05 -2.93
CA LYS A 177 4.21 21.61 -1.74
C LYS A 177 3.64 20.88 -0.52
N THR A 178 4.41 19.98 0.08
CA THR A 178 4.00 19.34 1.33
C THR A 178 4.28 20.29 2.48
N SER A 179 3.34 20.41 3.41
CA SER A 179 3.52 21.14 4.68
C SER A 179 4.40 20.40 5.69
N LYS A 180 4.95 19.25 5.30
CA LYS A 180 5.73 18.34 6.13
C LYS A 180 7.21 18.67 6.00
N GLY A 181 7.92 18.74 7.15
CA GLY A 181 9.34 18.99 7.24
C GLY A 181 10.23 17.97 6.52
N GLU A 182 11.53 18.21 6.51
CA GLU A 182 12.55 17.33 5.92
C GLU A 182 12.39 15.88 6.41
N GLY A 183 12.19 14.93 5.48
CA GLY A 183 12.01 13.51 5.76
C GLY A 183 10.67 12.90 5.33
N HIS A 184 9.69 13.70 4.89
CA HIS A 184 8.39 13.22 4.40
C HIS A 184 8.27 13.50 2.89
N GLY A 185 7.80 12.51 2.13
CA GLY A 185 7.60 12.64 0.68
C GLY A 185 8.26 11.52 -0.16
N PHE A 186 9.04 10.65 0.46
CA PHE A 186 9.73 9.55 -0.26
C PHE A 186 8.75 8.56 -0.90
N GLY A 187 7.60 8.31 -0.28
CA GLY A 187 6.58 7.42 -0.83
C GLY A 187 6.06 7.86 -2.19
N LEU A 188 5.79 9.15 -2.36
CA LEU A 188 5.34 9.71 -3.64
C LEU A 188 6.43 9.67 -4.70
N VAL A 189 7.67 10.01 -4.34
CA VAL A 189 8.84 9.94 -5.24
C VAL A 189 9.09 8.51 -5.73
N ARG A 190 8.85 7.52 -4.87
CA ARG A 190 8.95 6.11 -5.24
C ARG A 190 7.90 5.70 -6.25
N ILE A 191 6.65 6.09 -6.01
CA ILE A 191 5.57 5.86 -6.97
C ILE A 191 5.96 6.47 -8.31
N ASP A 192 6.43 7.73 -8.32
CA ASP A 192 6.85 8.42 -9.54
C ASP A 192 7.93 7.64 -10.30
N SER A 193 8.98 7.19 -9.61
CA SER A 193 10.06 6.41 -10.20
C SER A 193 9.62 5.05 -10.76
N ILE A 194 8.70 4.36 -10.07
CA ILE A 194 8.15 3.08 -10.54
C ILE A 194 7.31 3.31 -11.80
N ILE A 195 6.43 4.30 -11.78
CA ILE A 195 5.53 4.60 -12.89
C ILE A 195 6.32 5.04 -14.12
N GLU A 196 7.35 5.88 -13.97
CA GLU A 196 8.23 6.29 -15.04
C GLU A 196 8.97 5.08 -15.65
N ARG A 197 9.49 4.17 -14.83
CA ARG A 197 10.16 2.94 -15.29
C ARG A 197 9.24 1.97 -16.03
N LEU A 198 7.95 1.99 -15.72
CA LEU A 198 6.92 1.16 -16.35
C LEU A 198 6.23 1.86 -17.52
N ASP A 199 6.75 2.99 -17.99
CA ASP A 199 6.15 3.82 -19.05
C ASP A 199 4.68 4.15 -18.77
N GLY A 200 4.34 4.30 -17.48
CA GLY A 200 2.99 4.59 -17.02
C GLY A 200 2.70 6.09 -16.96
N TYR A 201 1.44 6.40 -16.73
CA TYR A 201 0.96 7.76 -16.52
C TYR A 201 0.49 7.95 -15.08
N LEU A 202 0.86 9.07 -14.47
CA LEU A 202 0.46 9.44 -13.13
C LEU A 202 -0.15 10.85 -13.11
N SER A 203 -1.31 10.97 -12.51
CA SER A 203 -1.97 12.25 -12.23
C SER A 203 -2.28 12.37 -10.75
N ARG A 204 -2.08 13.56 -10.20
CA ARG A 204 -2.50 13.93 -8.85
C ARG A 204 -3.33 15.19 -8.90
N ASN A 205 -4.48 15.15 -8.28
CA ASN A 205 -5.38 16.28 -8.18
C ASN A 205 -5.65 16.59 -6.70
N SER A 206 -5.48 17.85 -6.33
CA SER A 206 -5.81 18.34 -4.99
C SER A 206 -6.96 19.33 -5.11
N GLU A 207 -8.01 19.04 -4.39
CA GLU A 207 -9.19 19.89 -4.23
C GLU A 207 -9.36 20.28 -2.75
N ASP A 208 -10.25 21.22 -2.46
CA ASP A 208 -10.54 21.55 -1.07
C ASP A 208 -11.18 20.35 -0.38
N GLY A 209 -10.47 19.78 0.59
CA GLY A 209 -10.94 18.65 1.37
C GLY A 209 -10.73 17.27 0.74
N ALA A 210 -10.12 17.17 -0.45
CA ALA A 210 -9.85 15.88 -1.10
C ALA A 210 -8.53 15.85 -1.87
N PHE A 211 -7.91 14.67 -1.92
CA PHE A 211 -6.73 14.41 -2.73
C PHE A 211 -6.91 13.11 -3.51
N THR A 212 -6.74 13.17 -4.82
CA THR A 212 -6.87 12.02 -5.71
C THR A 212 -5.55 11.75 -6.43
N THR A 213 -5.14 10.50 -6.43
CA THR A 213 -4.04 9.99 -7.25
C THR A 213 -4.58 8.98 -8.24
N GLU A 214 -4.29 9.19 -9.52
CA GLU A 214 -4.67 8.30 -10.62
C GLU A 214 -3.43 7.81 -11.34
N ILE A 215 -3.38 6.52 -11.63
CA ILE A 215 -2.26 5.84 -12.25
C ILE A 215 -2.77 4.96 -13.39
N LEU A 216 -2.08 4.98 -14.52
CA LEU A 216 -2.26 4.06 -15.64
C LEU A 216 -0.94 3.37 -15.95
N ILE A 217 -0.92 2.04 -15.96
CA ILE A 217 0.30 1.25 -16.19
C ILE A 217 0.04 0.27 -17.35
N PRO A 218 0.81 0.38 -18.46
CA PRO A 218 0.70 -0.57 -19.56
C PRO A 218 0.96 -2.01 -19.10
N GLN A 219 0.13 -2.94 -19.57
CA GLN A 219 0.23 -4.38 -19.29
C GLN A 219 0.48 -5.21 -20.59
N VAL A 220 0.96 -4.58 -21.63
CA VAL A 220 1.33 -5.21 -22.92
C VAL A 220 2.82 -5.06 -23.20
#